data_16ac639f8ee018c6738c6652b91cb5bd
#
_entry.id   16ac639f8ee018c6738c6652b91cb5bd
#
_cell.length_a   1.000
_cell.length_b   1.000
_cell.length_c   1.000
_cell.angle_alpha   90.00
_cell.angle_beta   90.00
_cell.angle_gamma   90.00
#
_symmetry.space_group_name_H-M   'P 1'
#
loop_
_entity.id
_entity.type
_entity.pdbx_description
1 polymer ?
#
loop_
_entity_poly.entity_id
_entity_poly.type
_entity_poly.pdbx_seq_one_letter_code
_entity_poly.pdbx_strand_id
1 'polypeptide(L)'
;MSGPECCENPPTLSTGGESGDVLQIASLNSYVSGDANSKIAIVLISDVYGYGAPKLRKLADKVASAGYYVVVPDFLHGDPLIPETPIQDWLKNHGPVESVVFAKSVITALKEKGISKIGAAGFCWGAKVVVELAKEAEIQVAALLHPSFVTLDDIKGVKVSTAILGAETDKMSPPELVKEFELALKANTEIDHFVKIYSGVSHGWTVRWKDDDEIAVKCAKEAHEDLLAWFAKCL
;
A
#
# COMPACT_ATOMS: atom_id res chain seq x y z
N MET A 1 -8.86 16.43 2.59
CA MET A 1 -8.88 16.88 1.17
C MET A 1 -7.54 16.47 0.58
N SER A 2 -7.54 15.72 -0.52
CA SER A 2 -6.30 15.35 -1.22
C SER A 2 -5.67 16.62 -1.81
N GLY A 3 -4.43 16.88 -1.42
CA GLY A 3 -3.66 18.00 -1.93
C GLY A 3 -2.94 17.65 -3.24
N PRO A 4 -2.31 18.62 -3.90
CA PRO A 4 -1.51 18.38 -5.11
C PRO A 4 -0.36 17.39 -4.92
N GLU A 5 0.06 17.11 -3.69
CA GLU A 5 1.15 16.19 -3.37
C GLU A 5 0.86 14.73 -3.75
N CYS A 6 -0.40 14.31 -3.78
CA CYS A 6 -0.76 13.01 -4.32
C CYS A 6 -0.34 12.86 -5.79
N CYS A 7 -0.16 13.99 -6.50
CA CYS A 7 0.17 14.06 -7.92
C CYS A 7 1.64 14.38 -8.19
N GLU A 8 2.43 14.70 -7.15
CA GLU A 8 3.85 15.01 -7.32
C GLU A 8 4.64 13.76 -7.71
N ASN A 9 5.63 13.95 -8.59
CA ASN A 9 6.48 12.88 -9.10
C ASN A 9 5.70 11.68 -9.67
N PRO A 10 4.96 11.85 -10.79
CA PRO A 10 4.31 10.73 -11.45
C PRO A 10 5.34 9.65 -11.81
N PRO A 11 4.98 8.35 -11.79
CA PRO A 11 5.91 7.28 -12.07
C PRO A 11 6.44 7.38 -13.50
N THR A 12 7.75 7.23 -13.68
CA THR A 12 8.33 7.08 -15.01
C THR A 12 7.95 5.70 -15.53
N LEU A 13 7.21 5.65 -16.63
CA LEU A 13 6.81 4.42 -17.29
C LEU A 13 8.01 3.83 -18.06
N SER A 14 8.94 3.22 -17.36
CA SER A 14 10.01 2.42 -17.98
C SER A 14 9.60 0.95 -17.95
N THR A 15 9.39 0.36 -19.09
CA THR A 15 9.13 -1.07 -19.25
C THR A 15 10.44 -1.85 -19.12
N GLY A 16 10.53 -2.78 -18.16
CA GLY A 16 11.60 -3.78 -18.09
C GLY A 16 12.08 -4.10 -16.67
N GLY A 17 12.32 -5.38 -16.43
CA GLY A 17 12.83 -5.90 -15.17
C GLY A 17 11.76 -6.36 -14.17
N GLU A 18 10.51 -6.47 -14.59
CA GLU A 18 9.42 -7.10 -13.84
C GLU A 18 9.45 -8.61 -14.07
N SER A 19 9.28 -9.40 -12.99
CA SER A 19 9.37 -10.86 -13.03
C SER A 19 8.02 -11.56 -12.92
N GLY A 20 6.96 -10.82 -12.64
CA GLY A 20 5.61 -11.35 -12.50
C GLY A 20 4.76 -11.25 -13.76
N ASP A 21 3.55 -11.77 -13.67
CA ASP A 21 2.55 -11.82 -14.74
C ASP A 21 1.33 -10.96 -14.42
N VAL A 22 0.52 -10.64 -15.44
CA VAL A 22 -0.79 -10.04 -15.23
C VAL A 22 -1.86 -11.11 -15.41
N LEU A 23 -2.60 -11.38 -14.35
CA LEU A 23 -3.70 -12.35 -14.31
C LEU A 23 -4.99 -11.68 -13.85
N GLN A 24 -6.12 -12.34 -14.04
CA GLN A 24 -7.39 -11.92 -13.45
C GLN A 24 -7.62 -12.59 -12.10
N ILE A 25 -7.85 -11.77 -11.06
CA ILE A 25 -8.24 -12.21 -9.72
C ILE A 25 -9.51 -11.44 -9.32
N ALA A 26 -10.58 -12.15 -9.00
CA ALA A 26 -11.89 -11.56 -8.69
C ALA A 26 -12.36 -10.57 -9.78
N SER A 27 -12.16 -10.90 -11.06
CA SER A 27 -12.46 -10.07 -12.23
C SER A 27 -11.64 -8.78 -12.38
N LEU A 28 -10.61 -8.58 -11.55
CA LEU A 28 -9.66 -7.47 -11.68
C LEU A 28 -8.38 -7.94 -12.34
N ASN A 29 -7.86 -7.16 -13.29
CA ASN A 29 -6.49 -7.33 -13.75
C ASN A 29 -5.56 -7.12 -12.54
N SER A 30 -4.63 -8.04 -12.35
CA SER A 30 -3.75 -8.00 -11.19
C SER A 30 -2.34 -8.39 -11.61
N TYR A 31 -1.35 -7.58 -11.25
CA TYR A 31 0.03 -8.03 -11.35
C TYR A 31 0.29 -9.02 -10.22
N VAL A 32 0.83 -10.19 -10.56
CA VAL A 32 1.12 -11.25 -9.60
C VAL A 32 2.58 -11.66 -9.68
N SER A 33 3.18 -11.97 -8.54
CA SER A 33 4.58 -12.41 -8.46
C SER A 33 4.74 -13.41 -7.31
N GLY A 34 5.73 -14.30 -7.42
CA GLY A 34 6.03 -15.31 -6.41
C GLY A 34 5.35 -16.66 -6.64
N ASP A 35 5.55 -17.58 -5.68
CA ASP A 35 5.03 -18.95 -5.79
C ASP A 35 3.52 -19.00 -5.58
N ALA A 36 2.79 -19.40 -6.59
CA ALA A 36 1.33 -19.56 -6.55
C ALA A 36 0.86 -20.65 -5.56
N ASN A 37 1.77 -21.52 -5.07
CA ASN A 37 1.50 -22.54 -4.05
C ASN A 37 1.76 -22.02 -2.62
N SER A 38 2.31 -20.83 -2.45
CA SER A 38 2.50 -20.21 -1.14
C SER A 38 1.18 -20.18 -0.36
N LYS A 39 1.24 -20.40 0.94
CA LYS A 39 0.09 -20.31 1.84
C LYS A 39 -0.12 -18.93 2.42
N ILE A 40 0.79 -18.02 2.11
CA ILE A 40 0.77 -16.63 2.59
C ILE A 40 0.77 -15.71 1.37
N ALA A 41 -0.21 -14.82 1.29
CA ALA A 41 -0.27 -13.80 0.26
C ALA A 41 -0.09 -12.39 0.84
N ILE A 42 0.48 -11.50 0.02
CA ILE A 42 0.52 -10.07 0.28
C ILE A 42 -0.23 -9.34 -0.83
N VAL A 43 -1.20 -8.53 -0.46
CA VAL A 43 -1.92 -7.64 -1.39
C VAL A 43 -1.30 -6.25 -1.29
N LEU A 44 -0.74 -5.75 -2.39
CA LEU A 44 -0.24 -4.38 -2.48
C LEU A 44 -1.28 -3.52 -3.19
N ILE A 45 -1.77 -2.50 -2.50
CA ILE A 45 -2.82 -1.60 -3.02
C ILE A 45 -2.17 -0.29 -3.43
N SER A 46 -2.18 -0.01 -4.72
CA SER A 46 -1.47 1.11 -5.34
C SER A 46 -1.92 2.48 -4.82
N ASP A 47 -1.11 3.47 -5.12
CA ASP A 47 -1.54 4.86 -5.10
C ASP A 47 -2.42 5.20 -6.32
N VAL A 48 -2.67 6.48 -6.55
CA VAL A 48 -3.51 6.98 -7.66
C VAL A 48 -2.97 6.66 -9.07
N TYR A 49 -1.73 6.19 -9.18
CA TYR A 49 -1.11 5.82 -10.47
C TYR A 49 -1.31 4.34 -10.85
N GLY A 50 -1.98 3.58 -10.00
CA GLY A 50 -2.46 2.25 -10.31
C GLY A 50 -1.42 1.13 -10.25
N TYR A 51 -1.91 -0.08 -10.46
CA TYR A 51 -1.16 -1.33 -10.37
C TYR A 51 -0.06 -1.48 -11.44
N GLY A 52 -0.10 -0.66 -12.48
CA GLY A 52 0.89 -0.64 -13.56
C GLY A 52 2.17 0.13 -13.25
N ALA A 53 2.23 0.84 -12.10
CA ALA A 53 3.39 1.65 -11.74
C ALA A 53 4.67 0.78 -11.58
N PRO A 54 5.76 1.03 -12.33
CA PRO A 54 6.91 0.11 -12.40
C PRO A 54 7.60 -0.10 -11.06
N LYS A 55 7.74 0.94 -10.23
CA LYS A 55 8.40 0.81 -8.91
C LYS A 55 7.54 0.02 -7.91
N LEU A 56 6.21 0.09 -8.03
CA LEU A 56 5.31 -0.74 -7.24
C LEU A 56 5.44 -2.22 -7.64
N ARG A 57 5.49 -2.54 -8.93
CA ARG A 57 5.70 -3.91 -9.42
C ARG A 57 7.07 -4.45 -9.00
N LYS A 58 8.14 -3.65 -9.08
CA LYS A 58 9.47 -4.03 -8.55
C LYS A 58 9.43 -4.30 -7.04
N LEU A 59 8.64 -3.54 -6.28
CA LEU A 59 8.43 -3.84 -4.87
C LEU A 59 7.66 -5.16 -4.69
N ALA A 60 6.64 -5.42 -5.52
CA ALA A 60 5.93 -6.70 -5.49
C ALA A 60 6.88 -7.88 -5.73
N ASP A 61 7.78 -7.79 -6.70
CA ASP A 61 8.81 -8.81 -6.96
C ASP A 61 9.77 -8.98 -5.78
N LYS A 62 10.18 -7.88 -5.15
CA LYS A 62 11.01 -7.90 -3.95
C LYS A 62 10.30 -8.61 -2.79
N VAL A 63 9.03 -8.32 -2.56
CA VAL A 63 8.21 -8.98 -1.53
C VAL A 63 8.02 -10.46 -1.87
N ALA A 64 7.76 -10.80 -3.12
CA ALA A 64 7.64 -12.17 -3.60
C ALA A 64 8.92 -12.98 -3.39
N SER A 65 10.08 -12.37 -3.56
CA SER A 65 11.38 -13.01 -3.32
C SER A 65 11.60 -13.42 -1.85
N ALA A 66 10.80 -12.87 -0.93
CA ALA A 66 10.79 -13.28 0.47
C ALA A 66 9.87 -14.50 0.75
N GLY A 67 9.29 -15.13 -0.30
CA GLY A 67 8.50 -16.36 -0.19
C GLY A 67 6.98 -16.16 -0.16
N TYR A 68 6.49 -14.95 -0.43
CA TYR A 68 5.06 -14.63 -0.48
C TYR A 68 4.50 -14.76 -1.90
N TYR A 69 3.21 -15.10 -2.01
CA TYR A 69 2.44 -14.86 -3.23
C TYR A 69 1.93 -13.43 -3.19
N VAL A 70 2.38 -12.59 -4.13
CA VAL A 70 2.07 -11.16 -4.12
C VAL A 70 1.08 -10.82 -5.21
N VAL A 71 0.08 -10.02 -4.87
CA VAL A 71 -0.97 -9.57 -5.78
C VAL A 71 -1.09 -8.04 -5.72
N VAL A 72 -1.05 -7.40 -6.88
CA VAL A 72 -1.28 -5.95 -7.04
C VAL A 72 -2.51 -5.75 -7.93
N PRO A 73 -3.72 -5.66 -7.37
CA PRO A 73 -4.94 -5.57 -8.16
C PRO A 73 -5.13 -4.17 -8.76
N ASP A 74 -5.80 -4.12 -9.90
CA ASP A 74 -6.25 -2.88 -10.54
C ASP A 74 -7.56 -2.38 -9.91
N PHE A 75 -7.48 -1.70 -8.78
CA PHE A 75 -8.66 -1.08 -8.14
C PHE A 75 -9.12 0.20 -8.83
N LEU A 76 -8.36 0.67 -9.81
CA LEU A 76 -8.68 1.87 -10.60
C LEU A 76 -9.34 1.53 -11.93
N HIS A 77 -9.55 0.23 -12.22
CA HIS A 77 -10.25 -0.27 -13.42
C HIS A 77 -9.67 0.24 -14.75
N GLY A 78 -8.34 0.38 -14.81
CA GLY A 78 -7.64 0.87 -16.00
C GLY A 78 -7.68 2.38 -16.18
N ASP A 79 -8.12 3.14 -15.17
CA ASP A 79 -8.21 4.59 -15.19
C ASP A 79 -7.33 5.24 -14.08
N PRO A 80 -5.99 5.06 -14.13
CA PRO A 80 -5.11 5.74 -13.20
C PRO A 80 -5.10 7.25 -13.43
N LEU A 81 -4.75 8.01 -12.38
CA LEU A 81 -4.62 9.45 -12.50
C LEU A 81 -3.55 9.82 -13.53
N ILE A 82 -3.90 10.69 -14.46
CA ILE A 82 -2.99 11.28 -15.44
C ILE A 82 -2.76 12.76 -15.14
N PRO A 83 -1.63 13.35 -15.58
CA PRO A 83 -1.28 14.74 -15.24
C PRO A 83 -2.32 15.78 -15.65
N GLU A 84 -3.06 15.53 -16.72
CA GLU A 84 -4.07 16.43 -17.28
C GLU A 84 -5.38 16.45 -16.47
N THR A 85 -5.62 15.46 -15.64
CA THR A 85 -6.88 15.34 -14.87
C THR A 85 -6.69 15.92 -13.46
N PRO A 86 -7.47 16.93 -13.07
CA PRO A 86 -7.46 17.42 -11.70
C PRO A 86 -7.85 16.29 -10.72
N ILE A 87 -7.02 16.07 -9.72
CA ILE A 87 -7.25 14.95 -8.76
C ILE A 87 -8.64 15.01 -8.10
N GLN A 88 -9.17 16.19 -7.86
CA GLN A 88 -10.49 16.37 -7.27
C GLN A 88 -11.62 15.86 -8.18
N ASP A 89 -11.44 15.95 -9.50
CA ASP A 89 -12.42 15.43 -10.47
C ASP A 89 -12.27 13.91 -10.60
N TRP A 90 -11.04 13.41 -10.64
CA TRP A 90 -10.74 11.98 -10.69
C TRP A 90 -11.30 11.24 -9.47
N LEU A 91 -11.15 11.79 -8.27
CA LEU A 91 -11.65 11.20 -7.02
C LEU A 91 -13.18 11.05 -6.95
N LYS A 92 -13.95 11.77 -7.75
CA LYS A 92 -15.42 11.60 -7.80
C LYS A 92 -15.83 10.20 -8.25
N ASN A 93 -14.98 9.54 -9.05
CA ASN A 93 -15.21 8.20 -9.57
C ASN A 93 -14.28 7.14 -8.93
N HIS A 94 -13.28 7.55 -8.15
CA HIS A 94 -12.23 6.69 -7.60
C HIS A 94 -12.08 6.88 -6.08
N GLY A 95 -13.21 6.80 -5.36
CA GLY A 95 -13.19 6.84 -3.91
C GLY A 95 -12.52 5.59 -3.31
N PRO A 96 -11.59 5.72 -2.35
CA PRO A 96 -10.93 4.55 -1.77
C PRO A 96 -11.87 3.67 -0.95
N VAL A 97 -12.92 4.24 -0.34
CA VAL A 97 -13.87 3.48 0.47
C VAL A 97 -14.75 2.58 -0.40
N GLU A 98 -15.17 3.06 -1.55
CA GLU A 98 -15.94 2.29 -2.54
C GLU A 98 -15.15 1.09 -3.08
N SER A 99 -13.82 1.20 -3.09
CA SER A 99 -12.94 0.12 -3.56
C SER A 99 -12.76 -1.03 -2.54
N VAL A 100 -13.20 -0.87 -1.30
CA VAL A 100 -13.11 -1.92 -0.26
C VAL A 100 -13.87 -3.18 -0.65
N VAL A 101 -15.00 -3.06 -1.33
CA VAL A 101 -15.76 -4.22 -1.81
C VAL A 101 -14.95 -5.07 -2.79
N PHE A 102 -14.20 -4.45 -3.69
CA PHE A 102 -13.32 -5.16 -4.62
C PHE A 102 -12.14 -5.80 -3.90
N ALA A 103 -11.57 -5.11 -2.90
CA ALA A 103 -10.50 -5.67 -2.07
C ALA A 103 -10.95 -6.92 -1.32
N LYS A 104 -12.15 -6.93 -0.74
CA LYS A 104 -12.76 -8.12 -0.12
C LYS A 104 -12.96 -9.27 -1.12
N SER A 105 -13.36 -8.97 -2.35
CA SER A 105 -13.50 -9.98 -3.40
C SER A 105 -12.16 -10.62 -3.76
N VAL A 106 -11.08 -9.83 -3.83
CA VAL A 106 -9.71 -10.34 -4.04
C VAL A 106 -9.28 -11.24 -2.87
N ILE A 107 -9.52 -10.81 -1.61
CA ILE A 107 -9.21 -11.60 -0.41
C ILE A 107 -9.97 -12.93 -0.42
N THR A 108 -11.24 -12.91 -0.79
CA THR A 108 -12.08 -14.12 -0.90
C THR A 108 -11.49 -15.07 -1.95
N ALA A 109 -11.16 -14.59 -3.14
CA ALA A 109 -10.56 -15.39 -4.20
C ALA A 109 -9.20 -15.99 -3.79
N LEU A 110 -8.41 -15.27 -3.00
CA LEU A 110 -7.15 -15.78 -2.45
C LEU A 110 -7.40 -16.88 -1.41
N LYS A 111 -8.38 -16.71 -0.53
CA LYS A 111 -8.80 -17.76 0.46
C LYS A 111 -9.31 -19.01 -0.25
N GLU A 112 -10.11 -18.88 -1.30
CA GLU A 112 -10.58 -20.00 -2.14
C GLU A 112 -9.45 -20.74 -2.87
N LYS A 113 -8.36 -20.04 -3.19
CA LYS A 113 -7.12 -20.61 -3.74
C LYS A 113 -6.30 -21.39 -2.70
N GLY A 114 -6.70 -21.36 -1.44
CA GLY A 114 -6.04 -22.07 -0.34
C GLY A 114 -4.95 -21.25 0.36
N ILE A 115 -4.95 -19.92 0.21
CA ILE A 115 -4.15 -19.00 1.02
C ILE A 115 -4.73 -18.97 2.43
N SER A 116 -3.89 -19.18 3.43
CA SER A 116 -4.30 -19.24 4.84
C SER A 116 -4.03 -17.95 5.62
N LYS A 117 -3.04 -17.15 5.16
CA LYS A 117 -2.70 -15.86 5.77
C LYS A 117 -2.57 -14.80 4.69
N ILE A 118 -3.14 -13.64 4.93
CA ILE A 118 -3.10 -12.51 3.99
C ILE A 118 -2.66 -11.26 4.74
N GLY A 119 -1.55 -10.65 4.29
CA GLY A 119 -1.15 -9.30 4.64
C GLY A 119 -1.53 -8.32 3.55
N ALA A 120 -1.68 -7.05 3.90
CA ALA A 120 -1.85 -6.00 2.90
C ALA A 120 -0.99 -4.78 3.19
N ALA A 121 -0.45 -4.16 2.13
CA ALA A 121 0.19 -2.86 2.20
C ALA A 121 -0.50 -1.90 1.24
N GLY A 122 -0.83 -0.70 1.72
CA GLY A 122 -1.45 0.35 0.93
C GLY A 122 -0.57 1.59 0.84
N PHE A 123 -0.51 2.15 -0.36
CA PHE A 123 0.31 3.31 -0.70
C PHE A 123 -0.60 4.51 -0.96
N CYS A 124 -0.40 5.64 -0.26
CA CYS A 124 -1.18 6.85 -0.46
C CYS A 124 -2.70 6.57 -0.38
N TRP A 125 -3.40 6.65 -1.50
CA TRP A 125 -4.81 6.31 -1.69
C TRP A 125 -5.14 4.89 -1.21
N GLY A 126 -4.31 3.92 -1.56
CA GLY A 126 -4.48 2.51 -1.18
C GLY A 126 -4.39 2.25 0.32
N ALA A 127 -3.73 3.12 1.07
CA ALA A 127 -3.67 3.00 2.53
C ALA A 127 -5.06 3.13 3.18
N LYS A 128 -5.97 3.93 2.61
CA LYS A 128 -7.35 4.00 3.09
C LYS A 128 -8.10 2.68 2.89
N VAL A 129 -7.89 2.01 1.77
CA VAL A 129 -8.49 0.68 1.54
C VAL A 129 -7.96 -0.33 2.56
N VAL A 130 -6.63 -0.34 2.80
CA VAL A 130 -6.01 -1.28 3.77
C VAL A 130 -6.50 -1.03 5.19
N VAL A 131 -6.64 0.21 5.63
CA VAL A 131 -7.12 0.49 6.99
C VAL A 131 -8.58 0.03 7.19
N GLU A 132 -9.43 0.15 6.17
CA GLU A 132 -10.79 -0.38 6.23
C GLU A 132 -10.80 -1.92 6.36
N LEU A 133 -9.95 -2.62 5.60
CA LEU A 133 -9.77 -4.07 5.75
C LEU A 133 -9.26 -4.46 7.15
N ALA A 134 -8.35 -3.66 7.71
CA ALA A 134 -7.81 -3.87 9.05
C ALA A 134 -8.86 -3.65 10.17
N LYS A 135 -9.76 -2.71 10.00
CA LYS A 135 -10.89 -2.46 10.91
C LYS A 135 -11.87 -3.63 10.96
N GLU A 136 -12.04 -4.34 9.85
CA GLU A 136 -12.93 -5.48 9.73
C GLU A 136 -12.23 -6.83 9.96
N ALA A 137 -10.92 -6.85 10.21
CA ALA A 137 -10.09 -8.04 10.34
C ALA A 137 -10.15 -8.99 9.13
N GLU A 138 -10.32 -8.44 7.92
CA GLU A 138 -10.33 -9.21 6.67
C GLU A 138 -8.94 -9.76 6.31
N ILE A 139 -7.90 -9.13 6.83
CA ILE A 139 -6.49 -9.47 6.69
C ILE A 139 -5.86 -9.71 8.06
N GLN A 140 -4.69 -10.33 8.13
CA GLN A 140 -3.98 -10.60 9.38
C GLN A 140 -3.00 -9.49 9.76
N VAL A 141 -2.46 -8.78 8.77
CA VAL A 141 -1.43 -7.74 8.96
C VAL A 141 -1.66 -6.61 7.98
N ALA A 142 -1.55 -5.38 8.46
CA ALA A 142 -1.65 -4.16 7.67
C ALA A 142 -0.34 -3.37 7.65
N ALA A 143 -0.06 -2.70 6.53
CA ALA A 143 0.97 -1.67 6.43
C ALA A 143 0.45 -0.48 5.62
N LEU A 144 0.60 0.73 6.15
CA LEU A 144 0.15 1.98 5.55
C LEU A 144 1.39 2.82 5.21
N LEU A 145 1.67 3.03 3.93
CA LEU A 145 2.83 3.78 3.48
C LEU A 145 2.38 5.15 2.96
N HIS A 146 2.95 6.23 3.54
CA HIS A 146 2.54 7.62 3.25
C HIS A 146 1.01 7.76 3.07
N PRO A 147 0.22 7.39 4.09
CA PRO A 147 -1.21 7.23 3.95
C PRO A 147 -1.92 8.52 3.56
N SER A 148 -2.96 8.41 2.72
CA SER A 148 -3.92 9.47 2.43
C SER A 148 -5.31 9.03 2.86
N PHE A 149 -6.18 9.99 3.22
CA PHE A 149 -7.58 9.76 3.63
C PHE A 149 -7.76 8.95 4.93
N VAL A 150 -6.67 8.59 5.60
CA VAL A 150 -6.71 7.88 6.88
C VAL A 150 -6.91 8.88 8.01
N THR A 151 -7.82 8.59 8.92
CA THR A 151 -8.15 9.43 10.07
C THR A 151 -7.69 8.76 11.36
N LEU A 152 -7.63 9.54 12.45
CA LEU A 152 -7.34 9.00 13.78
C LEU A 152 -8.38 7.96 14.22
N ASP A 153 -9.64 8.15 13.85
CA ASP A 153 -10.71 7.21 14.19
C ASP A 153 -10.58 5.90 13.38
N ASP A 154 -10.07 5.94 12.15
CA ASP A 154 -9.73 4.73 11.42
C ASP A 154 -8.69 3.92 12.17
N ILE A 155 -7.62 4.57 12.63
CA ILE A 155 -6.52 3.91 13.34
C ILE A 155 -6.98 3.34 14.69
N LYS A 156 -7.83 4.06 15.43
CA LYS A 156 -8.44 3.54 16.67
C LYS A 156 -9.31 2.29 16.42
N GLY A 157 -9.85 2.16 15.21
CA GLY A 157 -10.72 1.05 14.84
C GLY A 157 -10.01 -0.20 14.33
N VAL A 158 -8.70 -0.19 14.08
CA VAL A 158 -7.97 -1.35 13.55
C VAL A 158 -7.94 -2.50 14.56
N LYS A 159 -8.06 -3.72 14.05
CA LYS A 159 -8.11 -4.96 14.83
C LYS A 159 -6.97 -5.93 14.53
N VAL A 160 -6.03 -5.52 13.70
CA VAL A 160 -4.88 -6.34 13.27
C VAL A 160 -3.59 -5.56 13.44
N SER A 161 -2.49 -6.28 13.56
CA SER A 161 -1.14 -5.68 13.66
C SER A 161 -0.90 -4.73 12.49
N THR A 162 -0.54 -3.48 12.78
CA THR A 162 -0.51 -2.39 11.81
C THR A 162 0.81 -1.62 11.85
N ALA A 163 1.45 -1.51 10.68
CA ALA A 163 2.60 -0.63 10.48
C ALA A 163 2.19 0.68 9.79
N ILE A 164 2.85 1.79 10.12
CA ILE A 164 2.70 3.09 9.45
C ILE A 164 4.08 3.66 9.13
N LEU A 165 4.33 3.88 7.85
CA LEU A 165 5.57 4.47 7.34
C LEU A 165 5.26 5.85 6.77
N GLY A 166 5.64 6.90 7.50
CA GLY A 166 5.38 8.30 7.18
C GLY A 166 6.60 9.01 6.60
N ALA A 167 6.40 10.07 5.85
CA ALA A 167 7.44 10.97 5.37
C ALA A 167 7.60 12.19 6.28
N GLU A 168 8.81 12.79 6.31
CA GLU A 168 9.04 14.04 7.01
C GLU A 168 8.25 15.21 6.40
N THR A 169 8.11 15.22 5.07
CA THR A 169 7.36 16.23 4.33
C THR A 169 6.12 15.60 3.71
N ASP A 170 5.00 15.69 4.40
CA ASP A 170 3.73 15.13 3.92
C ASP A 170 2.56 15.97 4.46
N LYS A 171 1.74 16.54 3.59
CA LYS A 171 0.55 17.29 4.00
C LYS A 171 -0.68 16.41 4.12
N MET A 172 -0.65 15.19 3.56
CA MET A 172 -1.74 14.22 3.68
C MET A 172 -1.73 13.53 5.03
N SER A 173 -0.53 13.14 5.48
CA SER A 173 -0.25 12.58 6.80
C SER A 173 0.99 13.24 7.39
N PRO A 174 0.88 14.49 7.86
CA PRO A 174 2.03 15.19 8.45
C PRO A 174 2.58 14.44 9.68
N PRO A 175 3.85 14.65 10.01
CA PRO A 175 4.51 13.97 11.14
C PRO A 175 3.72 14.02 12.46
N GLU A 176 3.02 15.12 12.70
CA GLU A 176 2.18 15.29 13.89
C GLU A 176 1.02 14.29 13.89
N LEU A 177 0.32 14.13 12.77
CA LEU A 177 -0.77 13.17 12.61
C LEU A 177 -0.26 11.73 12.73
N VAL A 178 0.91 11.42 12.12
CA VAL A 178 1.53 10.10 12.23
C VAL A 178 1.88 9.76 13.69
N LYS A 179 2.32 10.74 14.49
CA LYS A 179 2.53 10.56 15.92
C LYS A 179 1.23 10.32 16.70
N GLU A 180 0.14 10.97 16.32
CA GLU A 180 -1.18 10.69 16.91
C GLU A 180 -1.64 9.27 16.56
N PHE A 181 -1.40 8.80 15.33
CA PHE A 181 -1.64 7.42 14.94
C PHE A 181 -0.84 6.44 15.78
N GLU A 182 0.44 6.72 16.01
CA GLU A 182 1.29 5.91 16.89
C GLU A 182 0.75 5.81 18.31
N LEU A 183 0.31 6.93 18.88
CA LEU A 183 -0.29 6.93 20.20
C LEU A 183 -1.59 6.11 20.28
N ALA A 184 -2.41 6.18 19.21
CA ALA A 184 -3.63 5.39 19.13
C ALA A 184 -3.34 3.88 19.04
N LEU A 185 -2.35 3.49 18.21
CA LEU A 185 -1.91 2.09 18.11
C LEU A 185 -1.32 1.59 19.42
N LYS A 186 -0.48 2.38 20.11
CA LYS A 186 0.08 2.04 21.42
C LYS A 186 -0.98 1.82 22.49
N ALA A 187 -2.12 2.49 22.40
CA ALA A 187 -3.23 2.30 23.33
C ALA A 187 -3.96 0.96 23.14
N ASN A 188 -3.84 0.33 21.96
CA ASN A 188 -4.39 -0.98 21.67
C ASN A 188 -3.33 -2.08 21.94
N THR A 189 -3.39 -2.67 23.11
CA THR A 189 -2.41 -3.68 23.57
C THR A 189 -2.64 -5.08 22.97
N GLU A 190 -3.71 -5.28 22.20
CA GLU A 190 -4.05 -6.58 21.59
C GLU A 190 -3.37 -6.79 20.25
N ILE A 191 -2.79 -5.73 19.66
CA ILE A 191 -2.12 -5.77 18.36
C ILE A 191 -0.69 -5.25 18.45
N ASP A 192 0.19 -5.81 17.64
CA ASP A 192 1.51 -5.23 17.41
C ASP A 192 1.43 -4.00 16.52
N HIS A 193 2.36 -3.08 16.70
CA HIS A 193 2.47 -1.92 15.82
C HIS A 193 3.94 -1.58 15.51
N PHE A 194 4.13 -0.90 14.38
CA PHE A 194 5.40 -0.32 13.97
C PHE A 194 5.13 1.02 13.30
N VAL A 195 5.70 2.10 13.81
CA VAL A 195 5.54 3.44 13.22
C VAL A 195 6.91 4.07 13.04
N LYS A 196 7.18 4.57 11.83
CA LYS A 196 8.44 5.25 11.52
C LYS A 196 8.21 6.40 10.55
N ILE A 197 8.87 7.53 10.83
CA ILE A 197 8.91 8.70 9.94
C ILE A 197 10.30 8.77 9.33
N TYR A 198 10.37 8.82 7.99
CA TYR A 198 11.61 8.87 7.23
C TYR A 198 11.98 10.31 6.91
N SER A 199 13.20 10.70 7.32
CA SER A 199 13.69 12.06 7.12
C SER A 199 14.21 12.27 5.70
N GLY A 200 14.06 13.49 5.18
CA GLY A 200 14.53 13.91 3.87
C GLY A 200 13.68 13.44 2.70
N VAL A 201 12.51 12.84 2.97
CA VAL A 201 11.58 12.39 1.93
C VAL A 201 10.21 13.04 2.04
N SER A 202 9.50 13.05 0.91
CA SER A 202 8.14 13.56 0.81
C SER A 202 7.15 12.47 0.40
N HIS A 203 5.85 12.81 0.44
CA HIS A 203 4.76 11.91 0.10
C HIS A 203 5.03 11.09 -1.17
N GLY A 204 4.80 9.78 -1.14
CA GLY A 204 4.97 8.90 -2.29
C GLY A 204 6.36 8.27 -2.45
N TRP A 205 7.34 8.63 -1.61
CA TRP A 205 8.74 8.22 -1.77
C TRP A 205 8.96 6.70 -1.89
N THR A 206 8.07 5.87 -1.37
CA THR A 206 8.27 4.40 -1.37
C THR A 206 8.03 3.75 -2.73
N VAL A 207 7.32 4.41 -3.64
CA VAL A 207 6.98 3.90 -4.99
C VAL A 207 7.15 4.94 -6.10
N ARG A 208 7.57 6.17 -5.78
CA ARG A 208 7.67 7.30 -6.73
C ARG A 208 8.92 8.16 -6.53
N TRP A 209 10.01 7.60 -5.96
CA TRP A 209 11.27 8.34 -5.85
C TRP A 209 11.91 8.64 -7.21
N LYS A 210 12.72 9.69 -7.28
CA LYS A 210 13.59 9.95 -8.43
C LYS A 210 14.89 9.16 -8.26
N ASP A 211 15.37 8.54 -9.33
CA ASP A 211 16.55 7.66 -9.27
C ASP A 211 17.86 8.45 -9.06
N ASP A 212 17.86 9.75 -9.31
CA ASP A 212 18.95 10.71 -9.08
C ASP A 212 18.90 11.36 -7.67
N ASP A 213 17.88 11.10 -6.87
CA ASP A 213 17.78 11.51 -5.47
C ASP A 213 18.29 10.40 -4.55
N GLU A 214 19.56 10.49 -4.18
CA GLU A 214 20.22 9.47 -3.34
C GLU A 214 19.55 9.28 -1.97
N ILE A 215 18.99 10.35 -1.38
CA ILE A 215 18.29 10.28 -0.09
C ILE A 215 16.98 9.52 -0.28
N ALA A 216 16.20 9.87 -1.28
CA ALA A 216 14.92 9.20 -1.55
C ALA A 216 15.12 7.72 -1.92
N VAL A 217 16.14 7.39 -2.73
CA VAL A 217 16.52 6.01 -3.07
C VAL A 217 16.87 5.21 -1.80
N LYS A 218 17.72 5.78 -0.94
CA LYS A 218 18.12 5.13 0.33
C LYS A 218 16.92 4.92 1.24
N CYS A 219 16.09 5.94 1.44
CA CYS A 219 14.91 5.85 2.30
C CYS A 219 13.85 4.88 1.74
N ALA A 220 13.66 4.84 0.42
CA ALA A 220 12.77 3.86 -0.20
C ALA A 220 13.25 2.43 0.05
N LYS A 221 14.56 2.18 -0.11
CA LYS A 221 15.16 0.87 0.18
C LYS A 221 14.96 0.46 1.63
N GLU A 222 15.22 1.37 2.57
CA GLU A 222 15.03 1.15 4.00
C GLU A 222 13.56 0.89 4.34
N ALA A 223 12.62 1.67 3.78
CA ALA A 223 11.19 1.45 3.97
C ALA A 223 10.73 0.08 3.46
N HIS A 224 11.28 -0.38 2.33
CA HIS A 224 10.99 -1.72 1.81
C HIS A 224 11.55 -2.84 2.71
N GLU A 225 12.71 -2.63 3.32
CA GLU A 225 13.30 -3.58 4.29
C GLU A 225 12.47 -3.63 5.57
N ASP A 226 12.05 -2.48 6.09
CA ASP A 226 11.16 -2.39 7.26
C ASP A 226 9.79 -3.05 6.98
N LEU A 227 9.23 -2.87 5.78
CA LEU A 227 8.00 -3.53 5.34
C LEU A 227 8.14 -5.06 5.31
N LEU A 228 9.24 -5.57 4.75
CA LEU A 228 9.51 -7.00 4.71
C LEU A 228 9.69 -7.59 6.11
N ALA A 229 10.46 -6.90 6.97
CA ALA A 229 10.65 -7.30 8.36
C ALA A 229 9.31 -7.30 9.14
N TRP A 230 8.43 -6.33 8.86
CA TRP A 230 7.10 -6.27 9.44
C TRP A 230 6.24 -7.48 9.06
N PHE A 231 6.17 -7.81 7.78
CA PHE A 231 5.43 -8.99 7.33
C PHE A 231 6.02 -10.28 7.90
N ALA A 232 7.35 -10.43 7.89
CA ALA A 232 8.02 -11.61 8.44
C ALA A 232 7.80 -11.78 9.96
N LYS A 233 7.63 -10.68 10.70
CA LYS A 233 7.31 -10.71 12.14
C LYS A 233 5.87 -11.17 12.40
N CYS A 234 4.91 -10.75 11.56
CA CYS A 234 3.49 -10.81 11.90
C CYS A 234 2.72 -11.89 11.12
N LEU A 235 3.27 -12.48 10.06
CA LEU A 235 2.71 -13.57 9.27
C LEU A 235 3.44 -14.87 9.51
#